data_9244fec9540fa45652149d9764bca450
#
_entry.id   9244fec9540fa45652149d9764bca450
#
_cell.length_a   1.000
_cell.length_b   1.000
_cell.length_c   1.000
_cell.angle_alpha   90.00
_cell.angle_beta   90.00
_cell.angle_gamma   90.00
#
_symmetry.space_group_name_H-M   'P 1'
#
loop_
_entity.id
_entity.type
_entity.pdbx_description
1 polymer ?
#
loop_
_entity_poly.entity_id
_entity_poly.type
_entity_poly.pdbx_seq_one_letter_code
_entity_poly.pdbx_strand_id
1 'polypeptide(L)' 'HYISGIFKKNFGMNFSAYINQIRLDEAVKLLKYTNKTSCEIANECGFSTIRIFNITFKNHFGITPREYRKKYNLE' A
#
# COMPACT_ATOMS: atom_id res chain seq x y z
N HIS A 1 16.69 -13.00 1.93
CA HIS A 1 18.06 -13.47 2.07
C HIS A 1 18.92 -12.55 2.89
N TYR A 2 20.09 -12.19 2.39
CA TYR A 2 21.03 -11.37 3.16
C TYR A 2 20.43 -10.02 3.53
N ILE A 3 19.87 -9.32 2.56
CA ILE A 3 19.26 -8.01 2.80
C ILE A 3 18.07 -8.14 3.75
N SER A 4 17.25 -9.16 3.56
CA SER A 4 16.11 -9.37 4.44
C SER A 4 16.53 -9.67 5.88
N GLY A 5 17.58 -10.46 6.06
CA GLY A 5 18.10 -10.77 7.37
C GLY A 5 18.60 -9.54 8.10
N ILE A 6 19.36 -8.71 7.41
CA ILE A 6 19.86 -7.46 7.97
C ILE A 6 18.72 -6.52 8.30
N PHE A 7 17.77 -6.41 7.39
CA PHE A 7 16.63 -5.53 7.57
C PHE A 7 15.81 -5.92 8.80
N LYS A 8 15.50 -7.21 8.93
CA LYS A 8 14.75 -7.70 10.07
C LYS A 8 15.46 -7.42 11.38
N LYS A 9 16.77 -7.61 11.41
CA LYS A 9 17.58 -7.39 12.60
C LYS A 9 17.55 -5.93 13.03
N ASN A 10 17.58 -5.00 12.07
CA ASN A 10 17.67 -3.57 12.35
C ASN A 10 16.33 -2.91 12.56
N PHE A 11 15.27 -3.38 11.89
CA PHE A 11 13.98 -2.69 11.87
C PHE A 11 12.86 -3.48 12.52
N GLY A 12 13.10 -4.71 12.94
CA GLY A 12 12.09 -5.51 13.63
C GLY A 12 11.00 -6.05 12.74
N MET A 13 11.14 -5.94 11.42
CA MET A 13 10.18 -6.49 10.47
C MET A 13 10.92 -7.10 9.28
N ASN A 14 10.27 -8.00 8.55
CA ASN A 14 10.92 -8.58 7.39
C ASN A 14 10.86 -7.61 6.21
N PHE A 15 11.67 -7.90 5.20
CA PHE A 15 11.81 -7.02 4.03
C PHE A 15 10.48 -6.85 3.27
N SER A 16 9.73 -7.95 3.13
CA SER A 16 8.44 -7.90 2.42
C SER A 16 7.44 -6.99 3.10
N ALA A 17 7.37 -7.04 4.43
CA ALA A 17 6.47 -6.17 5.18
C ALA A 17 6.86 -4.71 5.01
N TYR A 18 8.15 -4.43 5.01
CA TYR A 18 8.63 -3.06 4.83
C TYR A 18 8.28 -2.53 3.43
N ILE A 19 8.51 -3.34 2.42
CA ILE A 19 8.19 -2.95 1.04
C ILE A 19 6.69 -2.70 0.88
N ASN A 20 5.87 -3.56 1.47
CA ASN A 20 4.42 -3.37 1.43
C ASN A 20 4.01 -2.07 2.10
N GLN A 21 4.65 -1.72 3.20
CA GLN A 21 4.34 -0.46 3.88
C GLN A 21 4.69 0.74 3.00
N ILE A 22 5.84 0.71 2.34
CA ILE A 22 6.22 1.77 1.41
C ILE A 22 5.21 1.89 0.28
N ARG A 23 4.79 0.75 -0.28
CA ARG A 23 3.80 0.73 -1.35
C ARG A 23 2.45 1.29 -0.88
N LEU A 24 2.04 0.94 0.32
CA LEU A 24 0.79 1.43 0.88
C LEU A 24 0.85 2.93 1.17
N ASP A 25 1.99 3.42 1.66
CA ASP A 25 2.16 4.85 1.90
C ASP A 25 2.04 5.64 0.60
N GLU A 26 2.63 5.13 -0.47
CA GLU A 26 2.52 5.77 -1.78
C GLU A 26 1.09 5.72 -2.29
N ALA A 27 0.41 4.58 -2.08
CA ALA A 27 -0.99 4.44 -2.49
C ALA A 27 -1.88 5.47 -1.78
N VAL A 28 -1.64 5.71 -0.50
CA VAL A 28 -2.40 6.71 0.25
C VAL A 28 -2.24 8.10 -0.38
N LYS A 29 -1.02 8.45 -0.76
CA LYS A 29 -0.78 9.74 -1.41
C LYS A 29 -1.56 9.85 -2.72
N LEU A 30 -1.54 8.80 -3.52
CA LEU A 30 -2.24 8.80 -4.80
C LEU A 30 -3.76 8.84 -4.61
N LEU A 31 -4.26 8.15 -3.58
CA LEU A 31 -5.69 8.18 -3.28
C LEU A 31 -6.14 9.59 -2.85
N LYS A 32 -5.31 10.28 -2.09
CA LYS A 32 -5.66 11.61 -1.58
C LYS A 32 -5.49 12.73 -2.60
N TYR A 33 -4.45 12.65 -3.40
CA TYR A 33 -4.01 13.80 -4.19
C TYR A 33 -4.16 13.64 -5.69
N THR A 34 -4.67 12.51 -6.16
CA THR A 34 -4.91 12.29 -7.59
C THR A 34 -6.28 11.69 -7.81
N ASN A 35 -6.69 11.70 -9.09
CA ASN A 35 -7.94 11.04 -9.49
C ASN A 35 -7.68 9.67 -10.11
N LYS A 36 -6.50 9.11 -9.91
CA LYS A 36 -6.16 7.79 -10.45
C LYS A 36 -7.10 6.73 -9.89
N THR A 37 -7.43 5.76 -10.73
CA THR A 37 -8.26 4.64 -10.28
C THR A 37 -7.48 3.71 -9.38
N SER A 38 -8.18 2.87 -8.62
CA SER A 38 -7.51 1.89 -7.77
C SER A 38 -6.62 0.97 -8.59
N CYS A 39 -7.04 0.62 -9.80
CA CYS A 39 -6.24 -0.20 -10.70
C CYS A 39 -4.93 0.48 -11.08
N GLU A 40 -5.01 1.75 -11.43
CA GLU A 40 -3.81 2.53 -11.77
C GLU A 40 -2.88 2.65 -10.58
N ILE A 41 -3.43 2.91 -9.40
CA ILE A 41 -2.65 3.06 -8.18
C ILE A 41 -1.96 1.75 -7.84
N ALA A 42 -2.69 0.64 -7.90
CA ALA A 42 -2.10 -0.67 -7.62
C ALA A 42 -0.91 -0.94 -8.53
N ASN A 43 -1.07 -0.64 -9.81
CA ASN A 43 -0.01 -0.86 -10.78
C ASN A 43 1.20 0.04 -10.51
N GLU A 44 0.97 1.31 -10.24
CA GLU A 44 2.06 2.26 -9.99
C GLU A 44 2.80 1.97 -8.69
N CYS A 45 2.10 1.47 -7.69
CA CYS A 45 2.71 1.17 -6.41
C CYS A 45 3.39 -0.19 -6.37
N GLY A 46 3.31 -0.96 -7.45
CA GLY A 46 4.05 -2.21 -7.56
C GLY A 46 3.30 -3.44 -7.06
N PHE A 47 1.99 -3.35 -6.90
CA PHE A 47 1.20 -4.53 -6.55
C PHE A 47 0.97 -5.36 -7.81
N SER A 48 1.06 -6.68 -7.67
CA SER A 48 0.94 -7.56 -8.83
C SER A 48 -0.46 -7.61 -9.39
N THR A 49 -1.49 -7.45 -8.55
CA THR A 49 -2.88 -7.39 -9.02
C THR A 49 -3.66 -6.41 -8.17
N ILE A 50 -4.79 -5.95 -8.71
CA ILE A 50 -5.71 -5.09 -7.97
C ILE A 50 -6.27 -5.82 -6.74
N ARG A 51 -6.49 -7.11 -6.87
CA ARG A 51 -7.00 -7.90 -5.76
C ARG A 51 -6.04 -7.91 -4.58
N ILE A 52 -4.75 -8.13 -4.86
CA ILE A 52 -3.73 -8.13 -3.81
C ILE A 52 -3.65 -6.75 -3.18
N PHE A 53 -3.71 -5.70 -3.99
CA PHE A 53 -3.70 -4.34 -3.48
C PHE A 53 -4.87 -4.11 -2.51
N ASN A 54 -6.08 -4.48 -2.92
CA ASN A 54 -7.26 -4.27 -2.09
C ASN A 54 -7.15 -5.04 -0.77
N ILE A 55 -6.74 -6.29 -0.82
CA ILE A 55 -6.61 -7.12 0.38
C ILE A 55 -5.53 -6.55 1.31
N THR A 56 -4.38 -6.23 0.77
CA THR A 56 -3.26 -5.71 1.56
C THR A 56 -3.62 -4.38 2.19
N PHE A 57 -4.25 -3.50 1.42
CA PHE A 57 -4.66 -2.19 1.90
C PHE A 57 -5.68 -2.33 3.03
N LYS A 58 -6.70 -3.14 2.83
CA LYS A 58 -7.74 -3.32 3.84
C LYS A 58 -7.19 -3.96 5.11
N ASN A 59 -6.28 -4.93 4.96
CA ASN A 59 -5.67 -5.55 6.15
C ASN A 59 -4.86 -4.55 6.96
N HIS A 60 -4.23 -3.59 6.29
CA HIS A 60 -3.40 -2.60 6.97
C HIS A 60 -4.22 -1.45 7.55
N PHE A 61 -5.17 -0.92 6.79
CA PHE A 61 -5.92 0.29 7.19
C PHE A 61 -7.31 0.01 7.71
N GLY A 62 -7.80 -1.21 7.59
CA GLY A 62 -9.13 -1.58 8.07
C GLY A 62 -10.27 -1.27 7.10
N ILE A 63 -9.99 -0.56 6.02
CA ILE A 63 -10.98 -0.25 4.99
C ILE A 63 -10.34 -0.39 3.62
N THR A 64 -11.18 -0.50 2.59
CA THR A 64 -10.68 -0.64 1.22
C THR A 64 -10.12 0.67 0.70
N PRO A 65 -9.30 0.64 -0.37
CA PRO A 65 -8.82 1.88 -0.98
C PRO A 65 -9.95 2.80 -1.42
N ARG A 66 -11.03 2.23 -1.96
CA ARG A 66 -12.17 3.02 -2.38
C ARG A 66 -12.84 3.71 -1.21
N GLU A 67 -13.03 2.98 -0.10
CA GLU A 67 -13.60 3.55 1.11
C GLU A 67 -12.69 4.60 1.70
N TYR A 68 -11.39 4.38 1.64
CA TYR A 68 -10.41 5.34 2.12
C TYR A 68 -10.51 6.66 1.35
N ARG A 69 -10.56 6.59 0.03
CA ARG A 69 -10.69 7.80 -0.79
C ARG A 69 -11.97 8.54 -0.48
N LYS A 70 -13.08 7.81 -0.35
CA LYS A 70 -14.36 8.42 -0.05
C LYS A 70 -14.34 9.12 1.30
N LYS A 71 -13.64 8.54 2.28
CA LYS A 71 -13.56 9.11 3.62
C LYS A 71 -12.70 10.36 3.67
N TYR A 72 -11.61 10.39 2.93
CA TYR A 72 -10.62 11.47 3.02
C TYR A 72 -10.66 12.44 1.86
N ASN A 73 -11.44 12.19 0.84
CA ASN A 73 -11.64 13.10 -0.27
C ASN A 73 -13.05 13.68 -0.14
N LEU A 74 -13.14 14.81 0.51
CA LEU A 74 -14.43 15.41 0.86
C LEU A 74 -15.07 16.19 -0.26
N GLU A 75 -14.40 16.29 -1.39
CA GLU A 75 -14.92 17.07 -2.53
C GLU A 75 -15.97 16.32 -3.34
#